data_465461f32557fbbac22a973d596732b7
#
_entry.id   465461f32557fbbac22a973d596732b7
#
_cell.length_a   1.000
_cell.length_b   1.000
_cell.length_c   1.000
_cell.angle_alpha   90.00
_cell.angle_beta   90.00
_cell.angle_gamma   90.00
#
_symmetry.space_group_name_H-M   'P 1'
#
loop_
_entity.id
_entity.type
_entity.pdbx_description
1 polymer ?
#
loop_
_entity_poly.entity_id
_entity_poly.type
_entity_poly.pdbx_seq_one_letter_code
_entity_poly.pdbx_strand_id
1 'polypeptide(L)'
;PSAINTRQSSYNGSSPLLAPIVIGNSAVFVQARGNNIRDINFQYESDNYTGNELSIFSAHLVDDYSLVDWCYQQIPHSVLWTVRDDGVLLGLTYVKDQQMLAWHRHDFENGFVENVASIPVGSEDYVYMVVNREVDGREVRYIEKLETRKITNIRDIAIMDSHLKYDGRNSSDAHTMTLSGSAWTYTDTITLTSSTAYFSASDIGNQIQLYDTDGSVIRFTIDAYSSTTVVTGRPNRTVPVSMRAAAITEWARAVDEISGLWHLEGQEVSVYGD
;
A
#
# COMPACT_ATOMS: atom_id res chain seq x y z
N PRO A 1 -28.50 -14.88 45.88
CA PRO A 1 -28.67 -14.01 44.68
C PRO A 1 -27.51 -13.02 44.66
N SER A 2 -26.62 -13.20 43.71
CA SER A 2 -25.54 -12.27 43.49
C SER A 2 -26.14 -10.93 43.01
N ALA A 3 -25.82 -9.84 43.71
CA ALA A 3 -26.24 -8.52 43.30
C ALA A 3 -25.64 -8.24 41.89
N ILE A 4 -26.52 -8.07 40.93
CA ILE A 4 -26.13 -7.61 39.59
C ILE A 4 -25.73 -6.14 39.73
N ASN A 5 -24.45 -5.85 39.76
CA ASN A 5 -23.95 -4.49 39.73
C ASN A 5 -24.14 -3.93 38.31
N THR A 6 -25.27 -3.30 38.07
CA THR A 6 -25.52 -2.55 36.84
C THR A 6 -25.12 -1.12 37.10
N ARG A 7 -24.16 -0.61 36.32
CA ARG A 7 -23.74 0.80 36.36
C ARG A 7 -24.22 1.48 35.08
N GLN A 8 -24.81 2.64 35.23
CA GLN A 8 -25.24 3.47 34.12
C GLN A 8 -24.09 4.37 33.69
N SER A 9 -23.69 4.30 32.42
CA SER A 9 -22.73 5.24 31.84
C SER A 9 -23.42 6.57 31.49
N SER A 10 -22.64 7.63 31.46
CA SER A 10 -23.13 8.97 31.07
C SER A 10 -23.40 9.12 29.57
N TYR A 11 -23.24 8.05 28.80
CA TYR A 11 -23.33 8.08 27.34
C TYR A 11 -24.66 7.59 26.81
N ASN A 12 -25.06 8.09 25.64
CA ASN A 12 -26.34 7.77 24.99
C ASN A 12 -26.38 6.39 24.30
N GLY A 13 -25.52 5.45 24.71
CA GLY A 13 -25.40 4.14 24.09
C GLY A 13 -24.55 4.15 22.81
N SER A 14 -24.25 2.95 22.27
CA SER A 14 -23.52 2.79 21.01
C SER A 14 -24.48 2.67 19.84
N SER A 15 -24.04 3.08 18.67
CA SER A 15 -24.73 2.85 17.40
C SER A 15 -24.96 1.35 17.18
N PRO A 16 -26.15 0.94 16.70
CA PRO A 16 -26.41 -0.46 16.35
C PRO A 16 -25.74 -0.87 15.03
N LEU A 17 -25.28 0.09 14.23
CA LEU A 17 -24.72 -0.16 12.90
C LEU A 17 -23.25 -0.58 12.95
N LEU A 18 -22.49 -0.03 13.90
CA LEU A 18 -21.05 -0.27 14.03
C LEU A 18 -20.73 -0.93 15.37
N ALA A 19 -20.09 -2.09 15.31
CA ALA A 19 -19.63 -2.76 16.52
C ALA A 19 -18.48 -1.97 17.17
N PRO A 20 -18.43 -1.83 18.51
CA PRO A 20 -17.28 -1.22 19.18
C PRO A 20 -15.97 -1.93 18.88
N ILE A 21 -14.89 -1.16 18.75
CA ILE A 21 -13.54 -1.67 18.54
C ILE A 21 -12.71 -1.48 19.80
N VAL A 22 -11.99 -2.52 20.21
CA VAL A 22 -11.10 -2.45 21.37
C VAL A 22 -9.71 -2.02 20.93
N ILE A 23 -9.23 -0.91 21.50
CA ILE A 23 -7.89 -0.38 21.25
C ILE A 23 -7.18 -0.23 22.60
N GLY A 24 -6.20 -1.09 22.84
CA GLY A 24 -5.54 -1.15 24.14
C GLY A 24 -6.54 -1.44 25.28
N ASN A 25 -6.65 -0.55 26.25
CA ASN A 25 -7.55 -0.66 27.39
C ASN A 25 -8.88 0.08 27.20
N SER A 26 -9.16 0.57 26.02
CA SER A 26 -10.37 1.34 25.71
C SER A 26 -11.22 0.66 24.66
N ALA A 27 -12.52 0.73 24.81
CA ALA A 27 -13.45 0.41 23.74
C ALA A 27 -13.86 1.73 23.05
N VAL A 28 -13.65 1.79 21.75
CA VAL A 28 -14.06 2.93 20.90
C VAL A 28 -15.38 2.57 20.26
N PHE A 29 -16.33 3.50 20.28
CA PHE A 29 -17.66 3.31 19.74
C PHE A 29 -18.24 4.61 19.16
N VAL A 30 -19.17 4.46 18.23
CA VAL A 30 -19.99 5.58 17.73
C VAL A 30 -21.22 5.70 18.61
N GLN A 31 -21.56 6.90 19.07
CA GLN A 31 -22.77 7.13 19.86
C GLN A 31 -24.03 6.85 19.03
N ALA A 32 -25.07 6.35 19.69
CA ALA A 32 -26.37 6.10 19.07
C ALA A 32 -27.06 7.39 18.59
N ARG A 33 -26.68 8.53 19.12
CA ARG A 33 -27.19 9.86 18.75
C ARG A 33 -26.02 10.82 18.57
N GLY A 34 -26.02 11.56 17.47
CA GLY A 34 -25.03 12.61 17.18
C GLY A 34 -23.76 12.13 16.48
N ASN A 35 -23.66 10.84 16.12
CA ASN A 35 -22.53 10.22 15.39
C ASN A 35 -21.15 10.47 16.02
N ASN A 36 -21.10 10.97 17.25
CA ASN A 36 -19.84 11.26 17.93
C ASN A 36 -19.10 9.96 18.22
N ILE A 37 -17.81 9.97 17.95
CA ILE A 37 -16.92 8.85 18.25
C ILE A 37 -16.36 9.06 19.65
N ARG A 38 -16.53 8.06 20.50
CA ARG A 38 -16.07 8.08 21.89
C ARG A 38 -15.25 6.86 22.23
N ASP A 39 -14.36 7.03 23.21
CA ASP A 39 -13.77 5.92 23.93
C ASP A 39 -14.47 5.70 25.29
N ILE A 40 -14.35 4.51 25.83
CA ILE A 40 -14.73 4.17 27.19
C ILE A 40 -13.69 3.22 27.77
N ASN A 41 -13.25 3.49 28.98
CA ASN A 41 -12.37 2.61 29.73
C ASN A 41 -12.74 2.60 31.22
N PHE A 42 -12.40 1.52 31.88
CA PHE A 42 -12.55 1.42 33.32
C PHE A 42 -11.42 2.17 34.02
N GLN A 43 -11.77 3.06 34.95
CA GLN A 43 -10.82 3.77 35.77
C GLN A 43 -10.91 3.25 37.20
N TYR A 44 -9.84 2.63 37.66
CA TYR A 44 -9.79 1.96 38.96
C TYR A 44 -9.91 2.95 40.12
N GLU A 45 -9.32 4.14 40.03
CA GLU A 45 -9.32 5.17 41.08
C GLU A 45 -10.71 5.68 41.41
N SER A 46 -11.56 5.82 40.41
CA SER A 46 -12.94 6.27 40.56
C SER A 46 -13.96 5.12 40.63
N ASP A 47 -13.49 3.87 40.49
CA ASP A 47 -14.31 2.67 40.37
C ASP A 47 -15.47 2.84 39.36
N ASN A 48 -15.18 3.48 38.24
CA ASN A 48 -16.18 3.86 37.24
C ASN A 48 -15.64 3.79 35.82
N TYR A 49 -16.55 3.78 34.86
CA TYR A 49 -16.22 3.93 33.46
C TYR A 49 -16.14 5.39 33.07
N THR A 50 -15.03 5.78 32.50
CA THR A 50 -14.79 7.13 31.99
C THR A 50 -14.36 7.06 30.52
N GLY A 51 -14.48 8.16 29.80
CA GLY A 51 -14.03 8.24 28.42
C GLY A 51 -14.17 9.64 27.85
N ASN A 52 -13.56 9.81 26.70
CA ASN A 52 -13.47 11.08 26.01
C ASN A 52 -14.23 11.03 24.68
N GLU A 53 -14.59 12.19 24.20
CA GLU A 53 -15.05 12.35 22.83
C GLU A 53 -13.84 12.54 21.93
N LEU A 54 -13.69 11.64 20.95
CA LEU A 54 -12.56 11.61 20.04
C LEU A 54 -12.77 12.51 18.81
N SER A 55 -14.01 12.90 18.53
CA SER A 55 -14.39 13.74 17.39
C SER A 55 -14.53 15.23 17.73
N ILE A 56 -14.41 15.63 18.99
CA ILE A 56 -14.75 16.99 19.46
C ILE A 56 -14.04 18.14 18.70
N PHE A 57 -12.77 17.95 18.35
CA PHE A 57 -12.00 18.97 17.58
C PHE A 57 -12.12 18.80 16.07
N SER A 58 -12.84 17.78 15.62
CA SER A 58 -13.00 17.43 14.21
C SER A 58 -14.46 17.13 13.88
N ALA A 59 -15.38 17.80 14.58
CA ALA A 59 -16.81 17.62 14.43
C ALA A 59 -17.28 17.81 12.98
N HIS A 60 -16.69 18.75 12.25
CA HIS A 60 -16.95 19.00 10.83
C HIS A 60 -16.69 17.79 9.91
N LEU A 61 -15.97 16.77 10.38
CA LEU A 61 -15.74 15.54 9.61
C LEU A 61 -16.87 14.53 9.78
N VAL A 62 -17.66 14.62 10.86
CA VAL A 62 -18.62 13.57 11.24
C VAL A 62 -20.05 14.09 11.48
N ASP A 63 -20.26 15.38 11.82
CA ASP A 63 -21.56 15.88 12.26
C ASP A 63 -22.68 15.76 11.20
N ASP A 64 -22.35 16.01 9.95
CA ASP A 64 -23.32 15.99 8.84
C ASP A 64 -23.37 14.64 8.12
N TYR A 65 -22.63 13.64 8.59
CA TYR A 65 -22.45 12.37 7.91
C TYR A 65 -22.70 11.17 8.82
N SER A 66 -23.14 10.06 8.24
CA SER A 66 -23.25 8.78 8.94
C SER A 66 -22.00 7.94 8.69
N LEU A 67 -21.52 7.27 9.73
CA LEU A 67 -20.42 6.31 9.60
C LEU A 67 -21.00 4.94 9.25
N VAL A 68 -20.53 4.33 8.16
CA VAL A 68 -21.10 3.11 7.61
C VAL A 68 -20.26 1.88 7.88
N ASP A 69 -18.94 2.04 7.98
CA ASP A 69 -18.02 0.95 8.28
C ASP A 69 -16.76 1.46 8.93
N TRP A 70 -16.05 0.59 9.65
CA TRP A 70 -14.75 0.92 10.24
C TRP A 70 -13.91 -0.31 10.59
N CYS A 71 -12.59 -0.11 10.60
CA CYS A 71 -11.63 -1.12 11.04
C CYS A 71 -10.45 -0.46 11.77
N TYR A 72 -9.69 -1.27 12.50
CA TYR A 72 -8.51 -0.80 13.21
C TYR A 72 -7.25 -1.44 12.63
N GLN A 73 -6.30 -0.60 12.24
CA GLN A 73 -4.95 -0.98 11.84
C GLN A 73 -4.01 -0.72 13.02
N GLN A 74 -3.41 -1.74 13.58
CA GLN A 74 -2.51 -1.62 14.70
C GLN A 74 -1.08 -1.31 14.25
N ILE A 75 -0.61 -1.97 13.20
CA ILE A 75 0.77 -1.90 12.70
C ILE A 75 0.76 -1.48 11.22
N PRO A 76 1.63 -0.51 10.79
CA PRO A 76 2.73 0.13 11.51
C PRO A 76 2.31 1.29 12.42
N HIS A 77 1.12 1.83 12.24
CA HIS A 77 0.59 2.97 12.99
C HIS A 77 -0.80 2.65 13.50
N SER A 78 -1.07 3.02 14.74
CA SER A 78 -2.36 2.87 15.37
C SER A 78 -3.39 3.80 14.73
N VAL A 79 -4.13 3.31 13.74
CA VAL A 79 -5.11 4.10 12.97
C VAL A 79 -6.45 3.39 12.96
N LEU A 80 -7.47 4.09 13.39
CA LEU A 80 -8.87 3.70 13.20
C LEU A 80 -9.35 4.28 11.87
N TRP A 81 -9.60 3.42 10.90
CA TRP A 81 -10.14 3.78 9.60
C TRP A 81 -11.65 3.72 9.65
N THR A 82 -12.33 4.74 9.15
CA THR A 82 -13.79 4.77 9.10
C THR A 82 -14.30 5.36 7.80
N VAL A 83 -15.37 4.81 7.29
CA VAL A 83 -16.02 5.19 6.04
C VAL A 83 -17.28 5.99 6.35
N ARG A 84 -17.45 7.11 5.66
CA ARG A 84 -18.65 7.94 5.70
C ARG A 84 -19.64 7.50 4.62
N ASP A 85 -20.90 7.86 4.81
CA ASP A 85 -21.98 7.59 3.86
C ASP A 85 -21.88 8.35 2.51
N ASP A 86 -21.00 9.36 2.45
CA ASP A 86 -20.63 10.04 1.20
C ASP A 86 -19.40 9.46 0.51
N GLY A 87 -18.87 8.33 0.99
CA GLY A 87 -17.74 7.61 0.41
C GLY A 87 -16.36 8.14 0.78
N VAL A 88 -16.28 9.11 1.66
CA VAL A 88 -15.00 9.62 2.16
C VAL A 88 -14.42 8.68 3.21
N LEU A 89 -13.15 8.35 3.08
CA LEU A 89 -12.41 7.59 4.08
C LEU A 89 -11.75 8.55 5.07
N LEU A 90 -12.03 8.35 6.35
CA LEU A 90 -11.37 9.06 7.45
C LEU A 90 -10.40 8.13 8.16
N GLY A 91 -9.31 8.69 8.66
CA GLY A 91 -8.38 7.99 9.55
C GLY A 91 -8.22 8.77 10.85
N LEU A 92 -8.29 8.05 11.96
CA LEU A 92 -7.96 8.58 13.28
C LEU A 92 -6.70 7.91 13.79
N THR A 93 -5.60 8.64 13.85
CA THR A 93 -4.42 8.21 14.60
C THR A 93 -4.72 8.34 16.08
N TYR A 94 -4.78 7.20 16.78
CA TYR A 94 -5.15 7.14 18.19
C TYR A 94 -4.10 6.37 18.99
N VAL A 95 -3.26 7.11 19.72
CA VAL A 95 -2.24 6.56 20.64
C VAL A 95 -2.44 7.17 22.01
N LYS A 96 -3.24 6.49 22.84
CA LYS A 96 -3.72 7.00 24.13
C LYS A 96 -2.59 7.34 25.10
N ASP A 97 -1.58 6.47 25.18
CA ASP A 97 -0.44 6.64 26.11
C ASP A 97 0.40 7.87 25.79
N GLN A 98 0.37 8.34 24.54
CA GLN A 98 1.06 9.54 24.09
C GLN A 98 0.11 10.74 23.93
N GLN A 99 -1.16 10.58 24.31
CA GLN A 99 -2.21 11.59 24.13
C GLN A 99 -2.32 12.08 22.68
N MET A 100 -1.99 11.21 21.71
CA MET A 100 -2.06 11.53 20.31
C MET A 100 -3.45 11.19 19.79
N LEU A 101 -4.12 12.19 19.26
CA LEU A 101 -5.42 12.11 18.63
C LEU A 101 -5.41 13.04 17.41
N ALA A 102 -5.34 12.46 16.22
CA ALA A 102 -5.26 13.23 14.99
C ALA A 102 -6.14 12.63 13.90
N TRP A 103 -7.06 13.43 13.40
CA TRP A 103 -7.92 13.06 12.29
C TRP A 103 -7.31 13.48 10.96
N HIS A 104 -7.50 12.67 9.94
CA HIS A 104 -7.15 12.97 8.56
C HIS A 104 -8.21 12.43 7.61
N ARG A 105 -8.33 13.04 6.45
CA ARG A 105 -9.30 12.73 5.42
C ARG A 105 -8.59 12.25 4.16
N HIS A 106 -9.19 11.27 3.50
CA HIS A 106 -8.77 10.78 2.21
C HIS A 106 -9.95 10.92 1.24
N ASP A 107 -9.73 11.73 0.22
CA ASP A 107 -10.67 11.89 -0.88
C ASP A 107 -10.15 11.11 -2.08
N PHE A 108 -11.05 10.54 -2.85
CA PHE A 108 -10.75 9.79 -4.06
C PHE A 108 -11.43 10.48 -5.22
N GLU A 109 -10.67 10.85 -6.24
CA GLU A 109 -11.25 11.38 -7.48
C GLU A 109 -12.10 10.29 -8.15
N ASN A 110 -13.37 10.55 -8.36
CA ASN A 110 -14.35 9.60 -8.90
C ASN A 110 -14.36 8.23 -8.18
N GLY A 111 -14.03 8.21 -6.91
CA GLY A 111 -14.02 7.02 -6.06
C GLY A 111 -14.88 7.21 -4.82
N PHE A 112 -15.73 6.22 -4.54
CA PHE A 112 -16.60 6.17 -3.37
C PHE A 112 -16.25 4.94 -2.56
N VAL A 113 -15.70 5.12 -1.37
CA VAL A 113 -15.39 3.99 -0.48
C VAL A 113 -16.67 3.50 0.16
N GLU A 114 -16.97 2.20 0.02
CA GLU A 114 -18.17 1.57 0.60
C GLU A 114 -17.86 0.81 1.90
N ASN A 115 -16.72 0.14 1.96
CA ASN A 115 -16.32 -0.69 3.11
C ASN A 115 -14.80 -0.65 3.31
N VAL A 116 -14.36 -0.96 4.52
CA VAL A 116 -12.96 -1.05 4.88
C VAL A 116 -12.68 -2.23 5.81
N ALA A 117 -11.57 -2.93 5.59
CA ALA A 117 -11.14 -4.03 6.44
C ALA A 117 -9.63 -4.01 6.67
N SER A 118 -9.20 -4.36 7.87
CA SER A 118 -7.79 -4.52 8.23
C SER A 118 -7.48 -5.99 8.42
N ILE A 119 -6.41 -6.47 7.77
CA ILE A 119 -6.00 -7.87 7.76
C ILE A 119 -4.53 -7.95 8.13
N PRO A 120 -4.13 -8.69 9.18
CA PRO A 120 -2.74 -8.87 9.54
C PRO A 120 -2.03 -9.74 8.49
N VAL A 121 -0.93 -9.22 7.91
CA VAL A 121 -0.11 -9.91 6.92
C VAL A 121 1.37 -9.75 7.28
N GLY A 122 2.02 -10.84 7.67
CA GLY A 122 3.41 -10.79 8.09
C GLY A 122 3.63 -9.92 9.32
N SER A 123 4.34 -8.81 9.17
CA SER A 123 4.67 -7.87 10.26
C SER A 123 3.83 -6.58 10.23
N GLU A 124 2.81 -6.50 9.39
CA GLU A 124 1.97 -5.32 9.19
C GLU A 124 0.50 -5.69 9.04
N ASP A 125 -0.38 -4.73 9.27
CA ASP A 125 -1.79 -4.84 8.95
C ASP A 125 -2.06 -4.15 7.62
N TYR A 126 -2.55 -4.89 6.64
CA TYR A 126 -2.99 -4.34 5.37
C TYR A 126 -4.43 -3.87 5.46
N VAL A 127 -4.68 -2.69 4.95
CA VAL A 127 -6.02 -2.11 4.88
C VAL A 127 -6.54 -2.27 3.45
N TYR A 128 -7.68 -2.95 3.33
CA TYR A 128 -8.38 -3.13 2.07
C TYR A 128 -9.68 -2.33 2.09
N MET A 129 -10.04 -1.81 0.93
CA MET A 129 -11.24 -1.00 0.73
C MET A 129 -12.04 -1.55 -0.45
N VAL A 130 -13.35 -1.52 -0.36
CA VAL A 130 -14.22 -1.63 -1.53
C VAL A 130 -14.48 -0.20 -2.03
N VAL A 131 -13.99 0.09 -3.22
CA VAL A 131 -14.14 1.40 -3.86
C VAL A 131 -15.03 1.27 -5.08
N ASN A 132 -16.13 1.99 -5.09
CA ASN A 132 -17.00 2.14 -6.25
C ASN A 132 -16.46 3.28 -7.11
N ARG A 133 -16.14 2.99 -8.37
CA ARG A 133 -15.61 3.96 -9.34
C ARG A 133 -16.49 4.02 -10.58
N GLU A 134 -16.59 5.18 -11.18
CA GLU A 134 -17.20 5.33 -12.49
C GLU A 134 -16.11 5.13 -13.56
N VAL A 135 -16.23 4.04 -14.32
CA VAL A 135 -15.32 3.68 -15.41
C VAL A 135 -16.11 3.60 -16.71
N ASP A 136 -15.79 4.45 -17.68
CA ASP A 136 -16.48 4.53 -18.97
C ASP A 136 -18.02 4.62 -18.83
N GLY A 137 -18.49 5.46 -17.88
CA GLY A 137 -19.91 5.68 -17.60
C GLY A 137 -20.62 4.51 -16.90
N ARG A 138 -19.87 3.60 -16.29
CA ARG A 138 -20.38 2.46 -15.53
C ARG A 138 -19.83 2.45 -14.12
N GLU A 139 -20.68 2.16 -13.15
CA GLU A 139 -20.24 1.89 -11.79
C GLU A 139 -19.59 0.51 -11.70
N VAL A 140 -18.35 0.49 -11.24
CA VAL A 140 -17.57 -0.74 -11.04
C VAL A 140 -16.94 -0.73 -9.64
N ARG A 141 -17.04 -1.84 -8.91
CA ARG A 141 -16.43 -1.99 -7.60
C ARG A 141 -15.10 -2.68 -7.70
N TYR A 142 -14.08 -2.07 -7.09
CA TYR A 142 -12.75 -2.64 -6.97
C TYR A 142 -12.42 -2.89 -5.50
N ILE A 143 -11.64 -3.95 -5.25
CA ILE A 143 -10.99 -4.15 -3.97
C ILE A 143 -9.60 -3.52 -4.09
N GLU A 144 -9.42 -2.41 -3.43
CA GLU A 144 -8.16 -1.66 -3.42
C GLU A 144 -7.45 -1.84 -2.07
N LYS A 145 -6.12 -1.83 -2.10
CA LYS A 145 -5.29 -1.91 -0.91
C LYS A 145 -4.67 -0.55 -0.65
N LEU A 146 -4.79 -0.05 0.58
CA LEU A 146 -4.05 1.13 1.00
C LEU A 146 -2.56 0.81 1.04
N GLU A 147 -1.73 1.65 0.40
CA GLU A 147 -0.29 1.45 0.39
C GLU A 147 0.32 1.61 1.79
N THR A 148 1.37 0.84 2.06
CA THR A 148 2.03 0.88 3.36
C THR A 148 2.70 2.24 3.60
N ARG A 149 2.64 2.71 4.84
CA ARG A 149 3.36 3.91 5.30
C ARG A 149 4.76 3.59 5.83
N LYS A 150 5.15 2.32 5.82
CA LYS A 150 6.50 1.90 6.17
C LYS A 150 7.42 2.04 4.97
N ILE A 151 7.94 3.24 4.82
CA ILE A 151 8.78 3.62 3.69
C ILE A 151 10.22 3.24 4.03
N THR A 152 10.77 2.28 3.30
CA THR A 152 12.17 1.87 3.41
C THR A 152 13.05 2.54 2.36
N ASN A 153 12.48 2.89 1.20
CA ASN A 153 13.17 3.58 0.12
C ASN A 153 12.28 4.69 -0.42
N ILE A 154 12.85 5.89 -0.58
CA ILE A 154 12.12 7.05 -1.09
C ILE A 154 11.58 6.85 -2.51
N ARG A 155 12.22 6.00 -3.32
CA ARG A 155 11.77 5.65 -4.67
C ARG A 155 10.48 4.84 -4.68
N ASP A 156 10.14 4.23 -3.54
CA ASP A 156 8.98 3.36 -3.40
C ASP A 156 7.75 4.10 -2.85
N ILE A 157 7.87 5.41 -2.61
CA ILE A 157 6.77 6.23 -2.12
C ILE A 157 5.75 6.45 -3.25
N ALA A 158 4.50 6.09 -2.98
CA ALA A 158 3.36 6.51 -3.79
C ALA A 158 2.44 7.36 -2.92
N ILE A 159 2.24 8.62 -3.30
CA ILE A 159 1.36 9.58 -2.63
C ILE A 159 0.39 10.09 -3.69
N MET A 160 -0.61 9.28 -3.99
CA MET A 160 -1.66 9.59 -4.95
C MET A 160 -2.91 8.75 -4.63
N ASP A 161 -4.05 9.14 -5.16
CA ASP A 161 -5.35 8.52 -4.86
C ASP A 161 -5.40 7.05 -5.26
N SER A 162 -4.84 6.74 -6.43
CA SER A 162 -4.73 5.38 -6.92
C SER A 162 -3.52 5.24 -7.82
N HIS A 163 -2.85 4.10 -7.79
CA HIS A 163 -1.68 3.85 -8.60
C HIS A 163 -1.46 2.37 -8.86
N LEU A 164 -0.70 2.09 -9.89
CA LEU A 164 -0.08 0.81 -10.14
C LEU A 164 1.43 0.99 -10.10
N LYS A 165 2.10 0.13 -9.36
CA LYS A 165 3.56 0.11 -9.26
C LYS A 165 4.10 -1.12 -9.97
N TYR A 166 5.01 -0.88 -10.88
CA TYR A 166 5.79 -1.92 -11.53
C TYR A 166 7.28 -1.60 -11.39
N ASP A 167 8.02 -2.44 -10.72
CA ASP A 167 9.47 -2.28 -10.57
C ASP A 167 10.26 -3.32 -11.37
N GLY A 168 9.63 -4.41 -11.81
CA GLY A 168 10.27 -5.49 -12.58
C GLY A 168 11.46 -6.14 -11.89
N ARG A 169 11.72 -5.80 -10.63
CA ARG A 169 12.90 -6.21 -9.89
C ARG A 169 12.87 -7.68 -9.54
N ASN A 170 14.04 -8.28 -9.60
CA ASN A 170 14.25 -9.61 -9.07
C ASN A 170 14.01 -9.65 -7.55
N SER A 171 13.17 -10.58 -7.11
CA SER A 171 12.83 -10.78 -5.71
C SER A 171 13.56 -11.98 -5.07
N SER A 172 14.47 -12.64 -5.81
CA SER A 172 15.14 -13.86 -5.38
C SER A 172 16.65 -13.81 -5.59
N ASP A 173 17.41 -13.85 -4.53
CA ASP A 173 18.89 -13.91 -4.58
C ASP A 173 19.42 -15.17 -5.28
N ALA A 174 18.58 -16.20 -5.41
CA ALA A 174 18.93 -17.42 -6.14
C ALA A 174 18.85 -17.24 -7.68
N HIS A 175 18.14 -16.20 -8.15
CA HIS A 175 18.02 -15.90 -9.56
C HIS A 175 19.00 -14.80 -9.96
N THR A 176 20.08 -15.17 -10.60
CA THR A 176 21.15 -14.25 -10.98
C THR A 176 21.28 -14.09 -12.49
N MET A 177 21.78 -12.92 -12.90
CA MET A 177 22.18 -12.62 -14.28
C MET A 177 23.70 -12.50 -14.36
N THR A 178 24.31 -13.04 -15.41
CA THR A 178 25.76 -12.99 -15.62
C THR A 178 26.06 -12.48 -17.01
N LEU A 179 26.89 -11.44 -17.10
CA LEU A 179 27.40 -10.91 -18.36
C LEU A 179 28.69 -11.63 -18.75
N SER A 180 28.82 -12.05 -20.01
CA SER A 180 30.04 -12.67 -20.57
C SER A 180 30.34 -12.13 -21.96
N GLY A 181 31.63 -11.91 -22.25
CA GLY A 181 32.08 -11.39 -23.53
C GLY A 181 33.60 -11.17 -23.54
N SER A 182 34.13 -10.91 -24.73
CA SER A 182 35.56 -10.54 -24.91
C SER A 182 35.81 -9.04 -24.94
N ALA A 183 34.76 -8.24 -25.17
CA ALA A 183 34.79 -6.78 -25.18
C ALA A 183 33.56 -6.26 -24.42
N TRP A 184 33.64 -5.05 -23.89
CA TRP A 184 32.71 -4.58 -22.85
C TRP A 184 32.17 -3.16 -23.09
N THR A 185 32.28 -2.67 -24.31
CA THR A 185 31.79 -1.33 -24.67
C THR A 185 30.32 -1.40 -25.14
N TYR A 186 29.69 -0.27 -25.25
CA TYR A 186 28.28 -0.14 -25.68
C TYR A 186 28.05 -0.58 -27.14
N THR A 187 29.12 -0.75 -27.92
CA THR A 187 29.07 -1.23 -29.30
C THR A 187 29.25 -2.75 -29.41
N ASP A 188 29.69 -3.40 -28.34
CA ASP A 188 30.02 -4.81 -28.36
C ASP A 188 28.78 -5.66 -28.09
N THR A 189 28.69 -6.80 -28.77
CA THR A 189 27.69 -7.81 -28.46
C THR A 189 28.17 -8.64 -27.29
N ILE A 190 27.39 -8.63 -26.22
CA ILE A 190 27.66 -9.33 -24.97
C ILE A 190 26.59 -10.39 -24.75
N THR A 191 26.95 -11.49 -24.11
CA THR A 191 26.00 -12.54 -23.72
C THR A 191 25.52 -12.27 -22.31
N LEU A 192 24.20 -12.31 -22.10
CA LEU A 192 23.56 -12.31 -20.79
C LEU A 192 22.99 -13.69 -20.51
N THR A 193 23.41 -14.29 -19.41
CA THR A 193 22.99 -15.62 -18.97
C THR A 193 22.21 -15.52 -17.66
N SER A 194 21.02 -16.07 -17.66
CA SER A 194 20.18 -16.23 -16.45
C SER A 194 20.48 -17.58 -15.79
N SER A 195 20.55 -17.60 -14.46
CA SER A 195 20.73 -18.84 -13.69
C SER A 195 19.54 -19.81 -13.76
N THR A 196 18.37 -19.32 -14.14
CA THR A 196 17.13 -20.08 -14.30
C THR A 196 16.49 -19.79 -15.66
N ALA A 197 15.56 -20.61 -16.12
CA ALA A 197 14.79 -20.35 -17.34
C ALA A 197 13.96 -19.06 -17.17
N TYR A 198 14.23 -18.07 -18.00
CA TYR A 198 13.65 -16.73 -17.87
C TYR A 198 13.28 -16.09 -19.21
N PHE A 199 14.13 -16.26 -20.25
CA PHE A 199 13.97 -15.58 -21.53
C PHE A 199 13.06 -16.33 -22.50
N SER A 200 12.44 -15.56 -23.38
CA SER A 200 11.65 -16.03 -24.51
C SER A 200 12.03 -15.27 -25.79
N ALA A 201 11.60 -15.75 -26.95
CA ALA A 201 11.86 -15.07 -28.21
C ALA A 201 11.18 -13.69 -28.32
N SER A 202 10.11 -13.47 -27.54
CA SER A 202 9.42 -12.17 -27.46
C SER A 202 10.19 -11.11 -26.68
N ASP A 203 11.29 -11.49 -26.02
CA ASP A 203 12.12 -10.53 -25.27
C ASP A 203 13.12 -9.76 -26.16
N ILE A 204 13.19 -10.09 -27.44
CA ILE A 204 14.02 -9.32 -28.40
C ILE A 204 13.51 -7.89 -28.50
N GLY A 205 14.40 -6.93 -28.28
CA GLY A 205 14.10 -5.50 -28.17
C GLY A 205 13.88 -5.00 -26.75
N ASN A 206 13.53 -5.88 -25.82
CA ASN A 206 13.34 -5.53 -24.42
C ASN A 206 14.67 -5.28 -23.71
N GLN A 207 14.60 -4.64 -22.53
CA GLN A 207 15.77 -4.29 -21.74
C GLN A 207 15.78 -4.99 -20.40
N ILE A 208 16.97 -5.39 -19.96
CA ILE A 208 17.26 -5.80 -18.58
C ILE A 208 18.14 -4.72 -17.93
N GLN A 209 17.72 -4.19 -16.81
CA GLN A 209 18.51 -3.29 -15.99
C GLN A 209 19.31 -4.13 -14.99
N LEU A 210 20.61 -3.92 -14.96
CA LEU A 210 21.53 -4.63 -14.07
C LEU A 210 22.17 -3.59 -13.15
N TYR A 211 22.08 -3.80 -11.84
CA TYR A 211 22.55 -2.86 -10.83
C TYR A 211 23.87 -3.32 -10.26
N ASP A 212 24.85 -2.42 -10.19
CA ASP A 212 26.12 -2.64 -9.53
C ASP A 212 26.02 -2.27 -8.04
N THR A 213 26.91 -2.77 -7.23
CA THR A 213 27.00 -2.50 -5.79
C THR A 213 27.27 -1.02 -5.46
N ASP A 214 27.79 -0.24 -6.40
CA ASP A 214 28.00 1.21 -6.28
C ASP A 214 26.76 2.03 -6.67
N GLY A 215 25.65 1.36 -7.01
CA GLY A 215 24.40 1.98 -7.46
C GLY A 215 24.38 2.35 -8.94
N SER A 216 25.44 2.04 -9.70
CA SER A 216 25.43 2.25 -11.14
C SER A 216 24.55 1.23 -11.86
N VAL A 217 23.89 1.65 -12.96
CA VAL A 217 22.94 0.82 -13.70
C VAL A 217 23.42 0.61 -15.13
N ILE A 218 23.43 -0.64 -15.59
CA ILE A 218 23.61 -1.03 -17.00
C ILE A 218 22.24 -1.38 -17.56
N ARG A 219 21.82 -0.73 -18.63
CA ARG A 219 20.65 -1.11 -19.42
C ARG A 219 21.10 -1.99 -20.57
N PHE A 220 20.78 -3.26 -20.50
CA PHE A 220 21.14 -4.27 -21.51
C PHE A 220 19.98 -4.48 -22.45
N THR A 221 20.11 -4.12 -23.71
CA THR A 221 19.10 -4.37 -24.75
C THR A 221 19.32 -5.73 -25.38
N ILE A 222 18.29 -6.55 -25.44
CA ILE A 222 18.31 -7.90 -26.01
C ILE A 222 18.21 -7.80 -27.54
N ASP A 223 19.26 -8.18 -28.25
CA ASP A 223 19.30 -8.17 -29.70
C ASP A 223 18.89 -9.56 -30.29
N ALA A 224 19.21 -10.64 -29.60
CA ALA A 224 18.86 -12.00 -30.06
C ALA A 224 18.62 -12.98 -28.90
N TYR A 225 17.70 -13.89 -29.12
CA TYR A 225 17.36 -15.01 -28.22
C TYR A 225 18.10 -16.28 -28.62
N SER A 226 18.78 -16.91 -27.70
CA SER A 226 19.48 -18.19 -27.91
C SER A 226 18.82 -19.34 -27.20
N SER A 227 18.39 -19.17 -25.97
CA SER A 227 17.68 -20.18 -25.18
C SER A 227 16.91 -19.51 -24.04
N THR A 228 16.15 -20.29 -23.29
CA THR A 228 15.41 -19.78 -22.09
C THR A 228 16.33 -19.21 -21.02
N THR A 229 17.63 -19.47 -21.08
CA THR A 229 18.62 -18.94 -20.12
C THR A 229 19.65 -18.02 -20.76
N VAL A 230 19.71 -17.91 -22.09
CA VAL A 230 20.78 -17.19 -22.78
C VAL A 230 20.22 -16.27 -23.86
N VAL A 231 20.59 -15.01 -23.77
CA VAL A 231 20.36 -13.98 -24.79
C VAL A 231 21.65 -13.25 -25.11
N THR A 232 21.71 -12.61 -26.27
CA THR A 232 22.81 -11.71 -26.66
C THR A 232 22.27 -10.32 -26.94
N GLY A 233 23.08 -9.31 -26.65
CA GLY A 233 22.64 -7.94 -26.80
C GLY A 233 23.75 -6.94 -26.49
N ARG A 234 23.37 -5.69 -26.31
CA ARG A 234 24.29 -4.59 -26.09
C ARG A 234 23.96 -3.78 -24.84
N PRO A 235 24.96 -3.43 -24.02
CA PRO A 235 24.79 -2.52 -22.90
C PRO A 235 24.72 -1.08 -23.40
N ASN A 236 24.03 -0.20 -22.68
CA ASN A 236 23.95 1.23 -23.00
C ASN A 236 25.26 2.01 -22.74
N ARG A 237 26.20 1.44 -22.02
CA ARG A 237 27.51 2.00 -21.68
C ARG A 237 28.53 0.90 -21.43
N THR A 238 29.81 1.26 -21.32
CA THR A 238 30.86 0.31 -20.94
C THR A 238 30.53 -0.38 -19.62
N VAL A 239 30.57 -1.72 -19.62
CA VAL A 239 30.27 -2.53 -18.43
C VAL A 239 31.40 -2.36 -17.41
N PRO A 240 31.11 -1.98 -16.16
CA PRO A 240 32.09 -1.91 -15.07
C PRO A 240 32.79 -3.25 -14.84
N VAL A 241 34.04 -3.20 -14.39
CA VAL A 241 34.84 -4.40 -14.14
C VAL A 241 34.19 -5.31 -13.07
N SER A 242 33.54 -4.72 -12.09
CA SER A 242 32.78 -5.39 -11.02
C SER A 242 31.67 -6.31 -11.52
N MET A 243 31.04 -5.94 -12.64
CA MET A 243 29.90 -6.67 -13.20
C MET A 243 30.31 -7.72 -14.26
N ARG A 244 31.58 -7.73 -14.69
CA ARG A 244 32.04 -8.65 -15.74
C ARG A 244 32.18 -10.05 -15.18
N ALA A 245 31.47 -11.02 -15.77
CA ALA A 245 31.42 -12.42 -15.35
C ALA A 245 31.01 -12.62 -13.86
N ALA A 246 30.42 -11.61 -13.25
CA ALA A 246 29.89 -11.68 -11.89
C ALA A 246 28.42 -12.15 -11.91
N ALA A 247 28.01 -12.86 -10.88
CA ALA A 247 26.61 -13.18 -10.65
C ALA A 247 25.90 -11.97 -10.06
N ILE A 248 25.02 -11.35 -10.83
CA ILE A 248 24.30 -10.12 -10.45
C ILE A 248 22.93 -10.56 -9.94
N THR A 249 22.65 -10.30 -8.67
CA THR A 249 21.36 -10.58 -8.01
C THR A 249 20.39 -9.41 -8.17
N GLU A 250 20.92 -8.19 -8.17
CA GLU A 250 20.14 -6.96 -8.33
C GLU A 250 19.93 -6.65 -9.83
N TRP A 251 18.76 -7.00 -10.34
CA TRP A 251 18.39 -6.70 -11.72
C TRP A 251 16.88 -6.48 -11.84
N ALA A 252 16.46 -5.81 -12.89
CA ALA A 252 15.06 -5.56 -13.20
C ALA A 252 14.78 -5.76 -14.69
N ARG A 253 13.57 -6.21 -15.02
CA ARG A 253 13.07 -6.27 -16.39
C ARG A 253 12.34 -4.96 -16.71
N ALA A 254 12.77 -4.26 -17.72
CA ALA A 254 11.99 -3.18 -18.31
C ALA A 254 10.89 -3.77 -19.21
N VAL A 255 9.74 -3.15 -19.19
CA VAL A 255 8.62 -3.46 -20.08
C VAL A 255 8.24 -2.20 -20.86
N ASP A 256 7.74 -2.38 -22.06
CA ASP A 256 7.26 -1.32 -22.94
C ASP A 256 5.74 -1.10 -22.84
N GLU A 257 5.04 -2.03 -22.18
CA GLU A 257 3.61 -1.94 -21.93
C GLU A 257 3.31 -2.25 -20.47
N ILE A 258 2.54 -1.38 -19.82
CA ILE A 258 2.03 -1.54 -18.46
C ILE A 258 0.52 -1.65 -18.54
N SER A 259 -0.04 -2.74 -18.02
CA SER A 259 -1.47 -2.99 -17.93
C SER A 259 -1.93 -3.01 -16.46
N GLY A 260 -3.24 -2.99 -16.23
CA GLY A 260 -3.82 -3.12 -14.89
C GLY A 260 -4.43 -1.84 -14.32
N LEU A 261 -4.42 -0.73 -15.08
CA LEU A 261 -5.02 0.55 -14.68
C LEU A 261 -6.47 0.70 -15.19
N TRP A 262 -7.21 -0.37 -15.38
CA TRP A 262 -8.59 -0.33 -15.90
C TRP A 262 -9.53 0.51 -15.03
N HIS A 263 -9.28 0.59 -13.73
CA HIS A 263 -10.05 1.38 -12.78
C HIS A 263 -9.84 2.90 -12.95
N LEU A 264 -8.86 3.33 -13.73
CA LEU A 264 -8.57 4.72 -14.07
C LEU A 264 -8.85 5.05 -15.55
N GLU A 265 -9.56 4.17 -16.26
CA GLU A 265 -9.91 4.41 -17.66
C GLU A 265 -10.75 5.69 -17.81
N GLY A 266 -10.32 6.58 -18.72
CA GLY A 266 -10.93 7.90 -18.91
C GLY A 266 -10.43 8.99 -17.96
N GLN A 267 -9.56 8.68 -17.00
CA GLN A 267 -8.94 9.64 -16.08
C GLN A 267 -7.60 10.15 -16.60
N GLU A 268 -7.22 11.36 -16.15
CA GLU A 268 -5.87 11.88 -16.37
C GLU A 268 -4.90 11.17 -15.41
N VAL A 269 -3.88 10.53 -15.98
CA VAL A 269 -2.88 9.79 -15.20
C VAL A 269 -1.49 10.41 -15.37
N SER A 270 -0.73 10.44 -14.30
CA SER A 270 0.69 10.81 -14.32
C SER A 270 1.53 9.55 -14.38
N VAL A 271 2.42 9.47 -15.37
CA VAL A 271 3.37 8.36 -15.52
C VAL A 271 4.74 8.83 -15.05
N TYR A 272 5.29 8.15 -14.07
CA TYR A 272 6.65 8.38 -13.58
C TYR A 272 7.51 7.16 -13.94
N GLY A 273 8.59 7.39 -14.68
CA GLY A 273 9.52 6.35 -15.12
C GLY A 273 10.97 6.75 -14.90
N ASP A 274 11.80 5.77 -14.61
CA ASP A 274 13.28 5.92 -14.50
C ASP A 274 13.96 5.92 -15.89
#